data_f88bdce5cdd7da05b021de613e54e4bb
#
_entry.id   f88bdce5cdd7da05b021de613e54e4bb
#
_cell.length_a   1.000
_cell.length_b   1.000
_cell.length_c   1.000
_cell.angle_alpha   90.00
_cell.angle_beta   90.00
_cell.angle_gamma   90.00
#
_symmetry.space_group_name_H-M   'P 1'
#
loop_
_entity.id
_entity.type
_entity.pdbx_description
1 polymer ?
#
loop_
_entity_poly.entity_id
_entity_poly.type
_entity_poly.pdbx_seq_one_letter_code
_entity_poly.pdbx_strand_id
1 'polypeptide(L)'
;FYDLENSDSDLNFSQILEASFIICNDNLEELKRATFFSKINKTHIPHPGALITNGISIKRLKETNLSEHEMVKQIFKFLNNSGKLISMGWNSSNFDRNVCRATFWRNLEKPYIMNTNGNSEADLLHIARASHLYYPGSIKTGLTQKNNPEFKLTSISKANNIEHENKHSAESDCLATMLTARLIKKKAPALWNSSFLTTSKTDVLSLLERELMCISTENYSGGPKAHLVTYITSHPVYSYPCL
;
A
#
# COMPACT_ATOMS: atom_id res chain seq x y z
N PHE A 1 8.05 -2.91 -0.28
CA PHE A 1 6.67 -3.15 -0.73
C PHE A 1 6.00 -4.13 0.20
N TYR A 2 4.69 -4.05 0.34
CA TYR A 2 3.92 -4.99 1.15
C TYR A 2 2.48 -5.11 0.67
N ASP A 3 1.89 -6.24 0.98
CA ASP A 3 0.48 -6.57 0.72
C ASP A 3 -0.03 -7.56 1.76
N LEU A 4 -1.35 -7.56 2.03
CA LEU A 4 -1.99 -8.36 3.05
C LEU A 4 -3.24 -9.06 2.52
N GLU A 5 -3.43 -10.33 2.93
CA GLU A 5 -4.71 -11.02 2.80
C GLU A 5 -5.36 -11.21 4.17
N ASN A 6 -6.59 -10.79 4.31
CA ASN A 6 -7.27 -10.66 5.58
C ASN A 6 -8.50 -11.55 5.70
N SER A 7 -8.92 -11.83 6.94
CA SER A 7 -10.08 -12.66 7.24
C SER A 7 -11.43 -12.01 6.93
N ASP A 8 -11.47 -10.68 6.85
CA ASP A 8 -12.66 -9.88 6.53
C ASP A 8 -12.26 -8.43 6.20
N SER A 9 -13.25 -7.56 6.03
CA SER A 9 -13.06 -6.14 5.71
C SER A 9 -13.04 -5.20 6.92
N ASP A 10 -13.16 -5.70 8.14
CA ASP A 10 -13.09 -4.89 9.35
C ASP A 10 -11.66 -4.43 9.62
N LEU A 11 -11.41 -3.12 9.62
CA LEU A 11 -10.08 -2.54 9.79
C LEU A 11 -9.48 -2.75 11.18
N ASN A 12 -10.31 -2.96 12.21
CA ASN A 12 -9.87 -3.06 13.59
C ASN A 12 -9.73 -4.51 14.08
N PHE A 13 -10.61 -5.40 13.61
CA PHE A 13 -10.72 -6.76 14.14
C PHE A 13 -10.38 -7.85 13.12
N SER A 14 -10.22 -7.51 11.85
CA SER A 14 -9.76 -8.45 10.83
C SER A 14 -8.41 -9.07 11.23
N GLN A 15 -8.29 -10.38 11.04
CA GLN A 15 -7.01 -11.08 11.23
C GLN A 15 -6.25 -11.12 9.92
N ILE A 16 -4.96 -10.78 9.95
CA ILE A 16 -4.06 -10.97 8.81
C ILE A 16 -3.79 -12.47 8.67
N LEU A 17 -4.18 -13.05 7.53
CA LEU A 17 -3.98 -14.46 7.21
C LEU A 17 -2.69 -14.71 6.44
N GLU A 18 -2.35 -13.80 5.53
CA GLU A 18 -1.11 -13.79 4.77
C GLU A 18 -0.58 -12.35 4.74
N ALA A 19 0.72 -12.18 4.92
CA ALA A 19 1.41 -10.89 4.79
C ALA A 19 2.70 -11.07 4.00
N SER A 20 2.89 -10.33 2.94
CA SER A 20 4.09 -10.37 2.11
C SER A 20 4.83 -9.04 2.12
N PHE A 21 6.15 -9.12 2.18
CA PHE A 21 7.05 -7.96 2.17
C PHE A 21 8.20 -8.20 1.20
N ILE A 22 8.50 -7.21 0.37
CA ILE A 22 9.67 -7.18 -0.50
C ILE A 22 10.46 -5.91 -0.19
N ILE A 23 11.69 -6.07 0.29
CA ILE A 23 12.62 -4.97 0.53
C ILE A 23 13.47 -4.77 -0.72
N CYS A 24 13.51 -3.54 -1.20
CA CYS A 24 14.29 -3.14 -2.37
C CYS A 24 15.28 -2.03 -2.00
N ASN A 25 16.32 -1.90 -2.80
CA ASN A 25 17.17 -0.70 -2.80
C ASN A 25 16.50 0.46 -3.57
N ASP A 26 17.17 1.61 -3.64
CA ASP A 26 16.66 2.80 -4.35
C ASP A 26 16.44 2.55 -5.85
N ASN A 27 17.12 1.57 -6.45
CA ASN A 27 16.90 1.17 -7.84
C ASN A 27 15.71 0.23 -8.02
N LEU A 28 15.00 -0.10 -6.92
CA LEU A 28 13.92 -1.09 -6.86
C LEU A 28 14.40 -2.50 -7.21
N GLU A 29 15.69 -2.80 -6.99
CA GLU A 29 16.22 -4.16 -7.03
C GLU A 29 15.88 -4.84 -5.71
N GLU A 30 15.33 -6.04 -5.80
CA GLU A 30 14.94 -6.83 -4.63
C GLU A 30 16.19 -7.25 -3.83
N LEU A 31 16.22 -6.93 -2.54
CA LEU A 31 17.27 -7.32 -1.62
C LEU A 31 16.85 -8.54 -0.79
N LYS A 32 15.60 -8.58 -0.34
CA LYS A 32 15.04 -9.71 0.40
C LYS A 32 13.52 -9.71 0.33
N ARG A 33 12.95 -10.88 0.50
CA ARG A 33 11.51 -11.12 0.52
C ARG A 33 11.16 -12.03 1.70
N ALA A 34 9.96 -11.83 2.25
CA ALA A 34 9.37 -12.74 3.21
C ALA A 34 7.86 -12.74 3.09
N THR A 35 7.27 -13.92 3.16
CA THR A 35 5.82 -14.11 3.25
C THR A 35 5.52 -14.87 4.54
N PHE A 36 4.57 -14.36 5.30
CA PHE A 36 4.16 -14.89 6.59
C PHE A 36 2.70 -15.33 6.53
N PHE A 37 2.38 -16.44 7.19
CA PHE A 37 1.02 -16.97 7.27
C PHE A 37 0.64 -17.13 8.74
N SER A 38 -0.56 -16.69 9.12
CA SER A 38 -1.08 -16.93 10.46
C SER A 38 -2.16 -18.01 10.46
N LYS A 39 -2.13 -18.84 11.50
CA LYS A 39 -3.22 -19.75 11.86
C LYS A 39 -4.42 -18.91 12.28
N ILE A 40 -5.62 -19.28 11.81
CA ILE A 40 -6.82 -18.59 12.26
C ILE A 40 -7.01 -18.74 13.78
N ASN A 41 -7.32 -17.65 14.45
CA ASN A 41 -7.61 -17.66 15.87
C ASN A 41 -8.88 -18.49 16.13
N LYS A 42 -8.89 -19.29 17.19
CA LYS A 42 -10.02 -20.18 17.55
C LYS A 42 -11.32 -19.41 17.81
N THR A 43 -11.23 -18.16 18.24
CA THR A 43 -12.38 -17.29 18.54
C THR A 43 -12.79 -16.40 17.35
N HIS A 44 -12.06 -16.48 16.21
CA HIS A 44 -12.30 -15.66 15.03
C HIS A 44 -12.90 -16.51 13.92
N ILE A 45 -14.02 -16.03 13.36
CA ILE A 45 -14.70 -16.67 12.23
C ILE A 45 -14.43 -15.80 10.98
N PRO A 46 -13.63 -16.29 10.03
CA PRO A 46 -13.33 -15.52 8.83
C PRO A 46 -14.59 -15.36 7.97
N HIS A 47 -14.72 -14.20 7.33
CA HIS A 47 -15.84 -13.95 6.42
C HIS A 47 -15.69 -14.83 5.15
N PRO A 48 -16.71 -15.61 4.77
CA PRO A 48 -16.60 -16.51 3.60
C PRO A 48 -16.21 -15.81 2.31
N GLY A 49 -16.73 -14.60 2.09
CA GLY A 49 -16.38 -13.78 0.93
C GLY A 49 -14.89 -13.42 0.87
N ALA A 50 -14.26 -13.11 2.01
CA ALA A 50 -12.83 -12.85 2.06
C ALA A 50 -12.02 -14.09 1.68
N LEU A 51 -12.36 -15.27 2.23
CA LEU A 51 -11.68 -16.51 1.89
C LEU A 51 -11.84 -16.92 0.42
N ILE A 52 -13.00 -16.62 -0.19
CA ILE A 52 -13.23 -16.86 -1.62
C ILE A 52 -12.37 -15.89 -2.45
N THR A 53 -12.30 -14.61 -2.05
CA THR A 53 -11.54 -13.58 -2.76
C THR A 53 -10.05 -13.87 -2.74
N ASN A 54 -9.48 -14.17 -1.57
CA ASN A 54 -8.05 -14.42 -1.43
C ASN A 54 -7.63 -15.89 -1.69
N GLY A 55 -8.59 -16.77 -1.99
CA GLY A 55 -8.32 -18.19 -2.31
C GLY A 55 -7.74 -19.01 -1.14
N ILE A 56 -7.78 -18.49 0.09
CA ILE A 56 -7.23 -19.16 1.26
C ILE A 56 -8.23 -20.21 1.77
N SER A 57 -7.84 -21.48 1.73
CA SER A 57 -8.68 -22.55 2.22
C SER A 57 -8.64 -22.70 3.75
N ILE A 58 -9.76 -23.16 4.33
CA ILE A 58 -9.82 -23.47 5.77
C ILE A 58 -8.78 -24.54 6.14
N LYS A 59 -8.48 -25.47 5.22
CA LYS A 59 -7.42 -26.47 5.43
C LYS A 59 -6.07 -25.80 5.65
N ARG A 60 -5.68 -24.87 4.76
CA ARG A 60 -4.41 -24.10 4.89
C ARG A 60 -4.34 -23.36 6.20
N LEU A 61 -5.43 -22.70 6.63
CA LEU A 61 -5.49 -21.96 7.89
C LEU A 61 -5.30 -22.87 9.13
N LYS A 62 -5.74 -24.12 9.05
CA LYS A 62 -5.55 -25.11 10.14
C LYS A 62 -4.15 -25.72 10.14
N GLU A 63 -3.53 -25.86 9.00
CA GLU A 63 -2.19 -26.45 8.83
C GLU A 63 -1.06 -25.43 9.10
N THR A 64 -1.37 -24.14 9.11
CA THR A 64 -0.42 -23.08 9.45
C THR A 64 -0.05 -23.14 10.94
N ASN A 65 1.24 -23.06 11.26
CA ASN A 65 1.73 -23.25 12.63
C ASN A 65 1.80 -21.97 13.45
N LEU A 66 2.01 -20.80 12.80
CA LEU A 66 2.18 -19.53 13.50
C LEU A 66 0.84 -18.97 13.98
N SER A 67 0.75 -18.60 15.24
CA SER A 67 -0.31 -17.71 15.72
C SER A 67 -0.15 -16.31 15.13
N GLU A 68 -1.20 -15.49 15.15
CA GLU A 68 -1.10 -14.08 14.72
C GLU A 68 0.01 -13.34 15.51
N HIS A 69 0.12 -13.59 16.81
CA HIS A 69 1.14 -12.98 17.65
C HIS A 69 2.57 -13.36 17.23
N GLU A 70 2.83 -14.63 16.96
CA GLU A 70 4.14 -15.10 16.48
C GLU A 70 4.46 -14.53 15.09
N MET A 71 3.48 -14.48 14.20
CA MET A 71 3.62 -13.86 12.89
C MET A 71 3.98 -12.37 13.01
N VAL A 72 3.29 -11.62 13.85
CA VAL A 72 3.58 -10.20 14.10
C VAL A 72 5.00 -10.01 14.61
N LYS A 73 5.48 -10.83 15.54
CA LYS A 73 6.87 -10.79 16.01
C LYS A 73 7.88 -11.03 14.88
N GLN A 74 7.59 -11.97 13.98
CA GLN A 74 8.46 -12.23 12.84
C GLN A 74 8.47 -11.05 11.84
N ILE A 75 7.30 -10.44 11.57
CA ILE A 75 7.20 -9.22 10.76
C ILE A 75 8.03 -8.09 11.38
N PHE A 76 7.92 -7.85 12.69
CA PHE A 76 8.70 -6.84 13.39
C PHE A 76 10.21 -7.09 13.29
N LYS A 77 10.64 -8.34 13.48
CA LYS A 77 12.05 -8.73 13.32
C LYS A 77 12.54 -8.48 11.89
N PHE A 78 11.71 -8.79 10.88
CA PHE A 78 12.02 -8.57 9.47
C PHE A 78 12.17 -7.09 9.15
N LEU A 79 11.22 -6.24 9.58
CA LEU A 79 11.23 -4.80 9.32
C LEU A 79 12.38 -4.09 10.07
N ASN A 80 12.58 -4.37 11.36
CA ASN A 80 13.64 -3.76 12.16
C ASN A 80 15.05 -4.06 11.63
N ASN A 81 15.25 -5.23 11.03
CA ASN A 81 16.52 -5.63 10.42
C ASN A 81 16.72 -5.07 9.00
N SER A 82 15.85 -4.19 8.53
CA SER A 82 15.88 -3.67 7.16
C SER A 82 16.33 -2.21 7.04
N GLY A 83 16.70 -1.58 8.18
CA GLY A 83 17.07 -0.18 8.21
C GLY A 83 15.87 0.77 8.10
N LYS A 84 16.09 1.99 7.62
CA LYS A 84 15.02 2.95 7.34
C LYS A 84 14.31 2.57 6.05
N LEU A 85 12.97 2.58 6.07
CA LEU A 85 12.14 2.12 4.96
C LEU A 85 11.10 3.17 4.55
N ILE A 86 10.78 3.17 3.27
CA ILE A 86 9.54 3.77 2.75
C ILE A 86 8.60 2.60 2.46
N SER A 87 7.58 2.44 3.28
CA SER A 87 6.57 1.38 3.13
C SER A 87 5.59 1.75 2.02
N MET A 88 5.39 0.85 1.07
CA MET A 88 4.57 1.12 -0.10
C MET A 88 3.70 -0.09 -0.45
N GLY A 89 2.41 0.10 -0.57
CA GLY A 89 1.44 -0.90 -1.02
C GLY A 89 0.52 -0.32 -2.10
N TRP A 90 -0.39 -1.14 -2.60
CA TRP A 90 -1.43 -0.72 -3.55
C TRP A 90 -2.74 -0.43 -2.83
N ASN A 91 -3.18 0.83 -2.80
CA ASN A 91 -4.34 1.29 -2.00
C ASN A 91 -4.19 1.02 -0.49
N SER A 92 -2.97 0.86 -0.05
CA SER A 92 -2.64 0.46 1.32
C SER A 92 -3.00 1.52 2.36
N SER A 93 -3.06 2.79 1.98
CA SER A 93 -3.45 3.89 2.86
C SER A 93 -4.89 3.76 3.38
N ASN A 94 -5.76 3.13 2.61
CA ASN A 94 -7.17 2.96 2.95
C ASN A 94 -7.47 1.65 3.70
N PHE A 95 -6.66 0.61 3.51
CA PHE A 95 -6.94 -0.71 4.06
C PHE A 95 -5.75 -1.31 4.81
N ASP A 96 -4.73 -1.80 4.13
CA ASP A 96 -3.64 -2.61 4.72
C ASP A 96 -2.92 -1.91 5.87
N ARG A 97 -2.63 -0.62 5.72
CA ARG A 97 -2.01 0.20 6.76
C ARG A 97 -2.83 0.19 8.05
N ASN A 98 -4.14 0.32 7.94
CA ASN A 98 -5.02 0.39 9.10
C ASN A 98 -5.14 -0.98 9.77
N VAL A 99 -5.26 -2.05 8.99
CA VAL A 99 -5.25 -3.43 9.49
C VAL A 99 -3.91 -3.75 10.18
N CYS A 100 -2.77 -3.37 9.58
CA CYS A 100 -1.45 -3.51 10.23
C CYS A 100 -1.43 -2.83 11.60
N ARG A 101 -1.85 -1.57 11.68
CA ARG A 101 -1.86 -0.79 12.93
C ARG A 101 -2.73 -1.44 14.00
N ALA A 102 -3.94 -1.86 13.66
CA ALA A 102 -4.83 -2.54 14.59
C ALA A 102 -4.26 -3.90 15.03
N THR A 103 -3.71 -4.68 14.08
CA THR A 103 -3.08 -5.96 14.38
C THR A 103 -1.86 -5.81 15.29
N PHE A 104 -0.98 -4.86 15.00
CA PHE A 104 0.19 -4.61 15.83
C PHE A 104 -0.21 -4.16 17.23
N TRP A 105 -1.17 -3.24 17.34
CA TRP A 105 -1.69 -2.78 18.63
C TRP A 105 -2.25 -3.91 19.50
N ARG A 106 -3.13 -4.75 18.95
CA ARG A 106 -3.72 -5.86 19.72
C ARG A 106 -2.72 -6.97 20.06
N ASN A 107 -1.58 -7.02 19.38
CA ASN A 107 -0.47 -7.91 19.67
C ASN A 107 0.62 -7.26 20.55
N LEU A 108 0.35 -6.09 21.15
CA LEU A 108 1.22 -5.33 22.04
C LEU A 108 2.53 -4.86 21.37
N GLU A 109 2.48 -4.64 20.07
CA GLU A 109 3.59 -4.10 19.29
C GLU A 109 3.32 -2.65 18.86
N LYS A 110 4.37 -1.94 18.40
CA LYS A 110 4.28 -0.54 17.98
C LYS A 110 3.44 -0.39 16.70
N PRO A 111 2.22 0.20 16.75
CA PRO A 111 1.32 0.25 15.59
C PRO A 111 1.84 1.11 14.43
N TYR A 112 2.76 2.04 14.71
CA TYR A 112 3.27 3.01 13.73
C TYR A 112 4.70 2.71 13.28
N ILE A 113 5.17 1.47 13.39
CA ILE A 113 6.55 1.09 13.00
C ILE A 113 6.86 1.45 11.55
N MET A 114 5.87 1.41 10.65
CA MET A 114 6.04 1.66 9.22
C MET A 114 6.21 3.14 8.87
N ASN A 115 5.88 4.06 9.79
CA ASN A 115 5.95 5.52 9.56
C ASN A 115 6.53 6.31 10.75
N THR A 116 7.31 5.66 11.61
CA THR A 116 8.04 6.28 12.71
C THR A 116 9.51 5.87 12.69
N ASN A 117 10.33 6.49 13.55
CA ASN A 117 11.76 6.18 13.66
C ASN A 117 12.55 6.36 12.35
N GLY A 118 12.13 7.30 11.51
CA GLY A 118 12.74 7.56 10.21
C GLY A 118 12.16 6.72 9.06
N ASN A 119 11.17 5.88 9.34
CA ASN A 119 10.35 5.26 8.31
C ASN A 119 9.26 6.22 7.85
N SER A 120 8.82 6.05 6.61
CA SER A 120 7.72 6.79 5.99
C SER A 120 6.85 5.88 5.12
N GLU A 121 5.72 6.40 4.66
CA GLU A 121 4.74 5.65 3.89
C GLU A 121 4.41 6.36 2.58
N ALA A 122 4.18 5.58 1.54
CA ALA A 122 3.60 6.04 0.28
C ALA A 122 2.56 5.01 -0.21
N ASP A 123 1.63 5.45 -1.05
CA ASP A 123 0.63 4.57 -1.67
C ASP A 123 0.83 4.60 -3.19
N LEU A 124 1.19 3.44 -3.75
CA LEU A 124 1.50 3.36 -5.17
C LEU A 124 0.28 3.63 -6.06
N LEU A 125 -0.94 3.38 -5.60
CA LEU A 125 -2.14 3.72 -6.35
C LEU A 125 -2.24 5.23 -6.61
N HIS A 126 -1.90 6.07 -5.62
CA HIS A 126 -1.89 7.53 -5.80
C HIS A 126 -0.82 7.96 -6.81
N ILE A 127 0.38 7.38 -6.72
CA ILE A 127 1.47 7.63 -7.67
C ILE A 127 1.08 7.17 -9.09
N ALA A 128 0.42 6.02 -9.22
CA ALA A 128 -0.06 5.51 -10.50
C ALA A 128 -1.11 6.42 -11.14
N ARG A 129 -2.05 6.93 -10.34
CA ARG A 129 -3.06 7.91 -10.82
C ARG A 129 -2.42 9.21 -11.29
N ALA A 130 -1.45 9.74 -10.53
CA ALA A 130 -0.69 10.92 -10.92
C ALA A 130 0.16 10.65 -12.19
N SER A 131 0.79 9.47 -12.28
CA SER A 131 1.55 9.06 -13.46
C SER A 131 0.69 8.99 -14.72
N HIS A 132 -0.49 8.42 -14.64
CA HIS A 132 -1.46 8.38 -15.73
C HIS A 132 -1.89 9.78 -16.20
N LEU A 133 -2.10 10.69 -15.25
CA LEU A 133 -2.59 12.04 -15.50
C LEU A 133 -1.52 12.96 -16.07
N TYR A 134 -0.32 13.00 -15.47
CA TYR A 134 0.74 13.96 -15.83
C TYR A 134 1.74 13.42 -16.84
N TYR A 135 1.82 12.10 -17.00
CA TYR A 135 2.72 11.43 -17.96
C TYR A 135 1.92 10.44 -18.81
N PRO A 136 1.04 10.92 -19.72
CA PRO A 136 0.21 10.07 -20.57
C PRO A 136 1.04 9.01 -21.29
N GLY A 137 0.61 7.73 -21.19
CA GLY A 137 1.33 6.59 -21.75
C GLY A 137 2.46 6.02 -20.87
N SER A 138 2.74 6.60 -19.69
CA SER A 138 3.69 6.04 -18.73
C SER A 138 3.21 4.69 -18.19
N ILE A 139 1.94 4.59 -17.84
CA ILE A 139 1.22 3.35 -17.52
C ILE A 139 -0.05 3.24 -18.34
N LYS A 140 -0.39 2.02 -18.73
CA LYS A 140 -1.67 1.70 -19.35
C LYS A 140 -2.65 1.28 -18.25
N THR A 141 -3.90 1.69 -18.38
CA THR A 141 -4.99 1.28 -17.47
C THR A 141 -5.92 0.29 -18.16
N GLY A 142 -6.64 -0.52 -17.37
CA GLY A 142 -7.86 -1.14 -17.86
C GLY A 142 -8.97 -0.09 -18.04
N LEU A 143 -10.14 -0.55 -18.48
CA LEU A 143 -11.34 0.29 -18.59
C LEU A 143 -12.45 -0.33 -17.74
N THR A 144 -13.18 0.52 -17.03
CA THR A 144 -14.42 0.14 -16.36
C THR A 144 -15.53 -0.10 -17.40
N GLN A 145 -16.67 -0.65 -16.97
CA GLN A 145 -17.87 -0.79 -17.81
C GLN A 145 -18.36 0.55 -18.41
N LYS A 146 -18.02 1.67 -17.76
CA LYS A 146 -18.37 3.03 -18.21
C LYS A 146 -17.25 3.68 -19.06
N ASN A 147 -16.30 2.89 -19.56
CA ASN A 147 -15.14 3.38 -20.33
C ASN A 147 -14.21 4.37 -19.57
N ASN A 148 -14.25 4.38 -18.25
CA ASN A 148 -13.34 5.18 -17.45
C ASN A 148 -12.06 4.38 -17.13
N PRO A 149 -10.89 5.03 -16.91
CA PRO A 149 -9.67 4.37 -16.49
C PRO A 149 -9.87 3.55 -15.21
N GLU A 150 -9.45 2.27 -15.23
CA GLU A 150 -9.52 1.37 -14.09
C GLU A 150 -8.14 1.19 -13.46
N PHE A 151 -8.04 1.52 -12.17
CA PHE A 151 -6.79 1.46 -11.39
C PHE A 151 -6.75 0.27 -10.42
N LYS A 152 -7.42 -0.85 -10.74
CA LYS A 152 -7.18 -2.10 -10.00
C LYS A 152 -5.79 -2.64 -10.36
N LEU A 153 -5.07 -3.17 -9.38
CA LEU A 153 -3.73 -3.73 -9.61
C LEU A 153 -3.76 -4.79 -10.73
N THR A 154 -4.76 -5.66 -10.71
CA THR A 154 -4.96 -6.68 -11.76
C THR A 154 -5.15 -6.11 -13.16
N SER A 155 -5.87 -5.00 -13.29
CA SER A 155 -6.10 -4.32 -14.57
C SER A 155 -4.85 -3.61 -15.07
N ILE A 156 -4.12 -2.94 -14.17
CA ILE A 156 -2.83 -2.31 -14.46
C ILE A 156 -1.80 -3.36 -14.88
N SER A 157 -1.65 -4.44 -14.12
CA SER A 157 -0.70 -5.52 -14.40
C SER A 157 -0.95 -6.12 -15.78
N LYS A 158 -2.20 -6.48 -16.08
CA LYS A 158 -2.60 -7.02 -17.38
C LYS A 158 -2.30 -6.06 -18.54
N ALA A 159 -2.66 -4.77 -18.39
CA ALA A 159 -2.49 -3.77 -19.44
C ALA A 159 -1.01 -3.45 -19.74
N ASN A 160 -0.11 -3.70 -18.78
CA ASN A 160 1.33 -3.41 -18.89
C ASN A 160 2.20 -4.67 -19.02
N ASN A 161 1.62 -5.86 -19.21
CA ASN A 161 2.32 -7.15 -19.28
C ASN A 161 3.20 -7.40 -18.02
N ILE A 162 2.72 -7.04 -16.85
CA ILE A 162 3.33 -7.32 -15.57
C ILE A 162 2.85 -8.70 -15.11
N GLU A 163 3.78 -9.57 -14.72
CA GLU A 163 3.48 -10.89 -14.18
C GLU A 163 2.62 -10.76 -12.91
N HIS A 164 1.47 -11.42 -12.92
CA HIS A 164 0.50 -11.39 -11.83
C HIS A 164 -0.36 -12.65 -11.91
N GLU A 165 0.25 -13.82 -11.71
CA GLU A 165 -0.38 -15.12 -11.98
C GLU A 165 -1.35 -15.54 -10.88
N ASN A 166 -0.95 -15.41 -9.62
CA ASN A 166 -1.76 -15.78 -8.45
C ASN A 166 -2.42 -14.56 -7.84
N LYS A 167 -3.45 -14.02 -8.51
CA LYS A 167 -4.26 -12.92 -8.01
C LYS A 167 -4.78 -13.24 -6.61
N HIS A 168 -4.74 -12.21 -5.72
CA HIS A 168 -5.17 -12.35 -4.32
C HIS A 168 -4.31 -13.35 -3.52
N SER A 169 -3.03 -13.40 -3.81
CA SER A 169 -1.98 -13.86 -2.90
C SER A 169 -1.13 -12.66 -2.55
N ALA A 170 -0.92 -12.38 -1.28
CA ALA A 170 -0.17 -11.21 -0.83
C ALA A 170 1.23 -11.14 -1.47
N GLU A 171 1.88 -12.28 -1.73
CA GLU A 171 3.17 -12.31 -2.41
C GLU A 171 3.07 -11.85 -3.87
N SER A 172 2.08 -12.34 -4.61
CA SER A 172 1.88 -11.96 -6.02
C SER A 172 1.48 -10.49 -6.17
N ASP A 173 0.59 -10.00 -5.30
CA ASP A 173 0.12 -8.61 -5.31
C ASP A 173 1.26 -7.66 -4.88
N CYS A 174 2.06 -8.03 -3.90
CA CYS A 174 3.28 -7.30 -3.49
C CYS A 174 4.30 -7.21 -4.65
N LEU A 175 4.55 -8.32 -5.37
CA LEU A 175 5.45 -8.35 -6.53
C LEU A 175 4.91 -7.49 -7.67
N ALA A 176 3.63 -7.62 -8.03
CA ALA A 176 2.99 -6.82 -9.08
C ALA A 176 3.04 -5.33 -8.74
N THR A 177 2.86 -4.96 -7.47
CA THR A 177 3.01 -3.59 -6.97
C THR A 177 4.44 -3.09 -7.20
N MET A 178 5.46 -3.86 -6.81
CA MET A 178 6.87 -3.50 -7.03
C MET A 178 7.21 -3.35 -8.52
N LEU A 179 6.74 -4.26 -9.38
CA LEU A 179 6.99 -4.19 -10.82
C LEU A 179 6.30 -2.98 -11.46
N THR A 180 5.10 -2.63 -10.98
CA THR A 180 4.41 -1.38 -11.39
C THR A 180 5.21 -0.15 -10.96
N ALA A 181 5.76 -0.13 -9.77
CA ALA A 181 6.64 0.95 -9.30
C ALA A 181 7.89 1.11 -10.19
N ARG A 182 8.53 0.00 -10.58
CA ARG A 182 9.66 0.01 -11.55
C ARG A 182 9.25 0.63 -12.89
N LEU A 183 8.09 0.28 -13.40
CA LEU A 183 7.57 0.83 -14.66
C LEU A 183 7.37 2.34 -14.56
N ILE A 184 6.71 2.82 -13.47
CA ILE A 184 6.49 4.25 -13.23
C ILE A 184 7.81 4.98 -13.07
N LYS A 185 8.75 4.47 -12.26
CA LYS A 185 10.08 5.05 -12.09
C LYS A 185 10.81 5.20 -13.42
N LYS A 186 10.73 4.20 -14.30
CA LYS A 186 11.37 4.22 -15.63
C LYS A 186 10.71 5.21 -16.58
N LYS A 187 9.38 5.32 -16.57
CA LYS A 187 8.60 6.11 -17.55
C LYS A 187 8.31 7.54 -17.12
N ALA A 188 8.26 7.79 -15.82
CA ALA A 188 7.97 9.09 -15.21
C ALA A 188 8.92 9.37 -14.04
N PRO A 189 10.26 9.43 -14.26
CA PRO A 189 11.24 9.53 -13.17
C PRO A 189 11.11 10.81 -12.36
N ALA A 190 10.73 11.93 -12.96
CA ALA A 190 10.53 13.19 -12.23
C ALA A 190 9.36 13.09 -11.26
N LEU A 191 8.22 12.51 -11.68
CA LEU A 191 7.09 12.25 -10.80
C LEU A 191 7.47 11.26 -9.69
N TRP A 192 8.17 10.18 -10.03
CA TRP A 192 8.65 9.21 -9.05
C TRP A 192 9.45 9.89 -7.95
N ASN A 193 10.43 10.71 -8.31
CA ASN A 193 11.27 11.41 -7.34
C ASN A 193 10.47 12.43 -6.51
N SER A 194 9.55 13.17 -7.13
CA SER A 194 8.73 14.16 -6.41
C SER A 194 7.73 13.53 -5.44
N SER A 195 7.26 12.30 -5.69
CA SER A 195 6.33 11.62 -4.78
C SER A 195 6.93 11.32 -3.40
N PHE A 196 8.25 11.25 -3.28
CA PHE A 196 8.94 11.09 -1.98
C PHE A 196 9.01 12.37 -1.14
N LEU A 197 8.73 13.54 -1.73
CA LEU A 197 8.61 14.80 -1.00
C LEU A 197 7.34 14.87 -0.15
N THR A 198 6.46 13.90 -0.23
CA THR A 198 5.15 13.87 0.44
C THR A 198 4.90 12.59 1.22
N THR A 199 5.95 11.88 1.64
CA THR A 199 5.85 10.60 2.37
C THR A 199 5.65 10.76 3.87
N SER A 200 5.82 11.97 4.40
CA SER A 200 5.52 12.30 5.79
C SER A 200 4.66 13.57 5.89
N LYS A 201 3.92 13.70 7.00
CA LYS A 201 3.08 14.89 7.26
C LYS A 201 3.93 16.16 7.33
N THR A 202 5.11 16.10 7.93
CA THR A 202 6.04 17.22 8.05
C THR A 202 6.52 17.68 6.68
N ASP A 203 6.85 16.75 5.79
CA ASP A 203 7.32 17.07 4.45
C ASP A 203 6.21 17.72 3.62
N VAL A 204 4.97 17.20 3.74
CA VAL A 204 3.79 17.81 3.08
C VAL A 204 3.59 19.24 3.54
N LEU A 205 3.60 19.50 4.86
CA LEU A 205 3.45 20.85 5.39
C LEU A 205 4.58 21.78 4.91
N SER A 206 5.83 21.32 5.00
CA SER A 206 6.98 22.12 4.54
C SER A 206 6.91 22.45 3.04
N LEU A 207 6.40 21.50 2.21
CA LEU A 207 6.18 21.74 0.80
C LEU A 207 5.09 22.79 0.57
N LEU A 208 3.95 22.66 1.25
CA LEU A 208 2.79 23.56 1.11
C LEU A 208 3.10 24.98 1.59
N GLU A 209 3.89 25.12 2.67
CA GLU A 209 4.31 26.44 3.21
C GLU A 209 5.35 27.14 2.32
N ARG A 210 6.18 26.36 1.63
CA ARG A 210 7.23 26.89 0.75
C ARG A 210 6.71 27.30 -0.62
N GLU A 211 5.80 26.51 -1.19
CA GLU A 211 5.32 26.70 -2.56
C GLU A 211 4.07 27.58 -2.57
N LEU A 212 4.04 28.58 -3.46
CA LEU A 212 2.87 29.44 -3.64
C LEU A 212 1.62 28.65 -4.07
N MET A 213 1.82 27.65 -4.92
CA MET A 213 0.77 26.76 -5.43
C MET A 213 1.30 25.35 -5.61
N CYS A 214 0.47 24.36 -5.29
CA CYS A 214 0.73 22.95 -5.51
C CYS A 214 -0.36 22.33 -6.39
N ILE A 215 -0.07 21.16 -6.93
CA ILE A 215 -1.07 20.38 -7.67
C ILE A 215 -1.46 19.17 -6.83
N SER A 216 -2.74 19.09 -6.45
CA SER A 216 -3.33 17.91 -5.83
C SER A 216 -3.96 17.01 -6.89
N THR A 217 -3.81 15.70 -6.72
CA THR A 217 -4.44 14.70 -7.60
C THR A 217 -5.54 13.99 -6.84
N GLU A 218 -6.77 14.23 -7.24
CA GLU A 218 -7.95 13.62 -6.65
C GLU A 218 -8.60 12.62 -7.62
N ASN A 219 -9.18 11.55 -7.08
CA ASN A 219 -9.83 10.52 -7.88
C ASN A 219 -11.35 10.64 -7.83
N TYR A 220 -11.96 10.79 -8.98
CA TYR A 220 -13.40 10.88 -9.18
C TYR A 220 -13.95 9.68 -9.97
N SER A 221 -15.26 9.59 -10.12
CA SER A 221 -15.93 8.52 -10.89
C SER A 221 -15.48 8.44 -12.36
N GLY A 222 -14.98 9.56 -12.92
CA GLY A 222 -14.43 9.61 -14.29
C GLY A 222 -12.93 9.40 -14.39
N GLY A 223 -12.23 9.19 -13.26
CA GLY A 223 -10.79 9.05 -13.20
C GLY A 223 -10.11 10.16 -12.39
N PRO A 224 -8.76 10.17 -12.36
CA PRO A 224 -7.99 11.19 -11.63
C PRO A 224 -8.08 12.56 -12.29
N LYS A 225 -8.17 13.60 -11.46
CA LYS A 225 -8.17 15.01 -11.89
C LYS A 225 -7.12 15.80 -11.10
N ALA A 226 -6.57 16.81 -11.75
CA ALA A 226 -5.64 17.76 -11.14
C ALA A 226 -6.41 18.96 -10.57
N HIS A 227 -6.05 19.40 -9.39
CA HIS A 227 -6.53 20.63 -8.78
C HIS A 227 -5.34 21.49 -8.39
N LEU A 228 -5.38 22.76 -8.78
CA LEU A 228 -4.42 23.74 -8.31
C LEU A 228 -4.87 24.21 -6.93
N VAL A 229 -3.99 24.08 -5.94
CA VAL A 229 -4.28 24.39 -4.54
C VAL A 229 -3.20 25.30 -3.96
N THR A 230 -3.57 26.14 -3.01
CA THR A 230 -2.65 26.95 -2.22
C THR A 230 -2.89 26.72 -0.73
N TYR A 231 -1.83 26.73 0.07
CA TYR A 231 -1.94 26.58 1.51
C TYR A 231 -2.51 27.86 2.13
N ILE A 232 -3.56 27.72 2.93
CA ILE A 232 -4.17 28.82 3.65
C ILE A 232 -3.73 28.81 5.13
N THR A 233 -3.95 27.67 5.79
CA THR A 233 -3.64 27.50 7.22
C THR A 233 -3.69 26.02 7.61
N SER A 234 -3.29 25.70 8.83
CA SER A 234 -3.53 24.37 9.41
C SER A 234 -4.76 24.39 10.32
N HIS A 235 -5.53 23.32 10.31
CA HIS A 235 -6.67 23.18 11.22
C HIS A 235 -6.19 23.24 12.68
N PRO A 236 -6.79 24.10 13.55
CA PRO A 236 -6.23 24.41 14.88
C PRO A 236 -6.20 23.19 15.83
N VAL A 237 -7.07 22.20 15.65
CA VAL A 237 -7.14 21.01 16.52
C VAL A 237 -6.42 19.81 15.89
N TYR A 238 -6.67 19.54 14.62
CA TYR A 238 -6.18 18.32 13.95
C TYR A 238 -4.89 18.51 13.17
N SER A 239 -4.41 19.76 13.06
CA SER A 239 -3.21 20.12 12.29
C SER A 239 -3.23 19.57 10.85
N TYR A 240 -4.40 19.51 10.20
CA TYR A 240 -4.51 19.25 8.78
C TYR A 240 -4.30 20.54 8.00
N PRO A 241 -3.58 20.50 6.85
CA PRO A 241 -3.53 21.64 5.97
C PRO A 241 -4.90 21.95 5.38
N CYS A 242 -5.28 23.22 5.37
CA CYS A 242 -6.44 23.75 4.68
C CYS A 242 -5.94 24.39 3.36
N LEU A 243 -6.48 23.91 2.24
CA LEU A 243 -6.07 24.27 0.88
C LEU A 243 -7.17 25.03 0.17
#